data_86acf18f50f07fe40453c64ce0cf3618
#
_entry.id   86acf18f50f07fe40453c64ce0cf3618
#
_cell.length_a   1.000
_cell.length_b   1.000
_cell.length_c   1.000
_cell.angle_alpha   90.00
_cell.angle_beta   90.00
_cell.angle_gamma   90.00
#
_symmetry.space_group_name_H-M   'P 1'
#
loop_
_entity.id
_entity.type
_entity.pdbx_description
1 polymer ?
#
loop_
_entity_poly.entity_id
_entity_poly.type
_entity_poly.pdbx_seq_one_letter_code
_entity_poly.pdbx_strand_id
1 'polypeptide(L)'
;MKAVAVHQPNTVEVVDIPEPTPGPYEARIKTEAACLCNMTDRKLIEGHFPGVETYPLLLGHETVGIVDTVGEKVRSFKLGDRVVGGLLLKTPTGYSSGWGGFSEYTLAGDHLAMLEDKVAKLEHGWLEVFEIMSVV
;
A
#
# COMPACT_ATOMS: atom_id res chain seq x y z
N MET A 1 8.45 12.03 -2.02
CA MET A 1 8.97 11.05 -1.04
C MET A 1 9.84 10.01 -1.73
N LYS A 2 10.72 9.37 -0.98
CA LYS A 2 11.52 8.25 -1.47
C LYS A 2 10.73 6.94 -1.43
N ALA A 3 10.94 6.10 -2.43
CA ALA A 3 10.42 4.74 -2.50
C ALA A 3 11.43 3.82 -3.19
N VAL A 4 11.29 2.51 -3.00
CA VAL A 4 12.10 1.52 -3.71
C VAL A 4 11.30 0.95 -4.87
N ALA A 5 11.87 1.02 -6.06
CA ALA A 5 11.28 0.47 -7.27
C ALA A 5 12.17 -0.63 -7.88
N VAL A 6 11.53 -1.61 -8.50
CA VAL A 6 12.16 -2.52 -9.44
C VAL A 6 11.88 -1.98 -10.85
N HIS A 7 12.89 -1.40 -11.49
CA HIS A 7 12.72 -0.76 -12.79
C HIS A 7 12.48 -1.79 -13.90
N GLN A 8 13.20 -2.88 -13.83
CA GLN A 8 13.08 -4.10 -14.64
C GLN A 8 13.67 -5.26 -13.82
N PRO A 9 13.45 -6.52 -14.18
CA PRO A 9 14.02 -7.64 -13.46
C PRO A 9 15.51 -7.46 -13.14
N ASN A 10 15.86 -7.68 -11.87
CA ASN A 10 17.20 -7.51 -11.30
C ASN A 10 17.75 -6.07 -11.26
N THR A 11 16.92 -5.05 -11.49
CA THR A 11 17.33 -3.65 -11.40
C THR A 11 16.48 -2.94 -10.35
N VAL A 12 17.05 -2.74 -9.16
CA VAL A 12 16.40 -2.07 -8.02
C VAL A 12 16.99 -0.68 -7.86
N GLU A 13 16.14 0.31 -7.64
CA GLU A 13 16.56 1.71 -7.47
C GLU A 13 15.68 2.45 -6.45
N VAL A 14 16.22 3.52 -5.88
CA VAL A 14 15.45 4.46 -5.08
C VAL A 14 14.93 5.57 -5.99
N VAL A 15 13.62 5.76 -5.96
CA VAL A 15 12.92 6.72 -6.82
C VAL A 15 12.22 7.80 -5.99
N ASP A 16 11.97 8.95 -6.60
CA ASP A 16 11.13 9.99 -6.04
C ASP A 16 9.73 9.89 -6.61
N ILE A 17 8.73 9.73 -5.73
CA ILE A 17 7.32 9.68 -6.09
C ILE A 17 6.50 10.68 -5.25
N PRO A 18 5.29 11.08 -5.68
CA PRO A 18 4.40 11.88 -4.85
C PRO A 18 4.06 11.18 -3.54
N GLU A 19 3.84 11.96 -2.47
CA GLU A 19 3.29 11.42 -1.23
C GLU A 19 1.83 10.98 -1.45
N PRO A 20 1.40 9.85 -0.87
CA PRO A 20 0.03 9.38 -1.00
C PRO A 20 -0.92 10.27 -0.18
N THR A 21 -2.09 10.54 -0.75
CA THR A 21 -3.19 11.20 -0.05
C THR A 21 -4.20 10.14 0.36
N PRO A 22 -4.54 10.03 1.66
CA PRO A 22 -5.51 9.05 2.13
C PRO A 22 -6.92 9.39 1.65
N GLY A 23 -7.66 8.38 1.23
CA GLY A 23 -9.10 8.46 0.97
C GLY A 23 -9.91 8.49 2.27
N PRO A 24 -11.27 8.56 2.18
CA PRO A 24 -12.13 8.69 3.35
C PRO A 24 -11.95 7.57 4.40
N TYR A 25 -11.68 6.34 3.97
CA TYR A 25 -11.47 5.17 4.85
C TYR A 25 -10.00 4.79 5.02
N GLU A 26 -9.08 5.65 4.60
CA GLU A 26 -7.66 5.36 4.64
C GLU A 26 -6.94 6.29 5.62
N ALA A 27 -5.85 5.80 6.18
CA ALA A 27 -4.89 6.63 6.89
C ALA A 27 -3.55 6.62 6.15
N ARG A 28 -2.84 7.74 6.19
CA ARG A 28 -1.46 7.80 5.77
C ARG A 28 -0.56 7.39 6.93
N ILE A 29 0.40 6.54 6.63
CA ILE A 29 1.33 5.95 7.58
C ILE A 29 2.72 6.46 7.26
N LYS A 30 3.37 7.10 8.22
CA LYS A 30 4.81 7.39 8.14
C LYS A 30 5.56 6.11 8.49
N THR A 31 6.23 5.52 7.54
CA THR A 31 6.94 4.25 7.70
C THR A 31 8.11 4.40 8.66
N GLU A 32 8.19 3.54 9.68
CA GLU A 32 9.30 3.47 10.63
C GLU A 32 10.26 2.34 10.28
N ALA A 33 9.73 1.22 9.82
CA ALA A 33 10.53 0.06 9.43
C ALA A 33 9.79 -0.80 8.39
N ALA A 34 10.56 -1.54 7.63
CA ALA A 34 10.07 -2.54 6.69
C ALA A 34 11.00 -3.74 6.67
N CYS A 35 10.46 -4.93 6.38
CA CYS A 35 11.22 -6.15 6.23
C CYS A 35 11.25 -6.61 4.78
N LEU A 36 12.41 -7.06 4.32
CA LEU A 36 12.55 -7.71 3.03
C LEU A 36 12.09 -9.17 3.13
N CYS A 37 11.04 -9.51 2.40
CA CYS A 37 10.58 -10.89 2.28
C CYS A 37 11.44 -11.66 1.27
N ASN A 38 12.17 -12.67 1.76
CA ASN A 38 13.04 -13.48 0.90
C ASN A 38 12.29 -14.27 -0.19
N MET A 39 10.99 -14.45 -0.06
CA MET A 39 10.17 -15.16 -1.06
C MET A 39 9.51 -14.19 -2.05
N THR A 40 8.71 -13.27 -1.55
CA THR A 40 7.88 -12.39 -2.39
C THR A 40 8.72 -11.30 -3.06
N ASP A 41 9.44 -10.50 -2.28
CA ASP A 41 10.22 -9.39 -2.82
C ASP A 41 11.32 -9.89 -3.76
N ARG A 42 11.97 -11.01 -3.40
CA ARG A 42 12.96 -11.63 -4.26
C ARG A 42 12.39 -12.04 -5.62
N LYS A 43 11.22 -12.71 -5.63
CA LYS A 43 10.56 -13.11 -6.90
C LYS A 43 10.13 -11.92 -7.73
N LEU A 44 9.66 -10.83 -7.10
CA LEU A 44 9.35 -9.58 -7.79
C LEU A 44 10.60 -8.95 -8.40
N ILE A 45 11.71 -8.90 -7.65
CA ILE A 45 12.98 -8.39 -8.14
C ILE A 45 13.49 -9.22 -9.31
N GLU A 46 13.43 -10.55 -9.21
CA GLU A 46 13.93 -11.46 -10.25
C GLU A 46 12.99 -11.59 -11.48
N GLY A 47 11.76 -11.05 -11.41
CA GLY A 47 10.77 -11.16 -12.49
C GLY A 47 10.06 -12.51 -12.56
N HIS A 48 10.02 -13.25 -11.45
CA HIS A 48 9.47 -14.61 -11.37
C HIS A 48 8.19 -14.69 -10.50
N PHE A 49 7.59 -13.55 -10.12
CA PHE A 49 6.36 -13.56 -9.33
C PHE A 49 5.16 -13.82 -10.25
N PRO A 50 4.36 -14.89 -10.00
CA PRO A 50 3.22 -15.23 -10.86
C PRO A 50 2.21 -14.08 -10.98
N GLY A 51 1.84 -13.74 -12.21
CA GLY A 51 0.85 -12.69 -12.50
C GLY A 51 1.38 -11.25 -12.41
N VAL A 52 2.67 -11.05 -12.18
CA VAL A 52 3.31 -9.73 -12.21
C VAL A 52 4.28 -9.66 -13.38
N GLU A 53 3.88 -8.97 -14.43
CA GLU A 53 4.65 -8.85 -15.67
C GLU A 53 4.96 -7.39 -16.04
N THR A 54 4.41 -6.43 -15.25
CA THR A 54 4.50 -5.00 -15.59
C THR A 54 5.49 -4.28 -14.68
N TYR A 55 6.51 -3.67 -15.28
CA TYR A 55 7.53 -2.86 -14.62
C TYR A 55 7.51 -1.43 -15.19
N PRO A 56 8.05 -0.42 -14.48
CA PRO A 56 8.59 -0.49 -13.12
C PRO A 56 7.51 -0.73 -12.06
N LEU A 57 7.86 -1.40 -10.95
CA LEU A 57 6.95 -1.62 -9.83
C LEU A 57 7.53 -1.10 -8.51
N LEU A 58 6.65 -0.61 -7.63
CA LEU A 58 7.01 -0.20 -6.27
C LEU A 58 7.00 -1.42 -5.36
N LEU A 59 8.11 -1.65 -4.65
CA LEU A 59 8.37 -2.87 -3.89
C LEU A 59 7.99 -2.74 -2.41
N GLY A 60 7.75 -3.89 -1.75
CA GLY A 60 7.62 -4.02 -0.31
C GLY A 60 6.21 -4.25 0.19
N HIS A 61 6.04 -5.17 1.15
CA HIS A 61 4.71 -5.51 1.68
C HIS A 61 4.70 -5.80 3.19
N GLU A 62 5.84 -5.76 3.86
CA GLU A 62 5.96 -5.96 5.31
C GLU A 62 6.46 -4.67 5.95
N THR A 63 5.54 -3.87 6.48
CA THR A 63 5.81 -2.52 6.99
C THR A 63 5.21 -2.28 8.36
N VAL A 64 5.80 -1.38 9.11
CA VAL A 64 5.25 -0.79 10.34
C VAL A 64 5.52 0.70 10.32
N GLY A 65 4.57 1.48 10.84
CA GLY A 65 4.73 2.92 10.92
C GLY A 65 3.66 3.58 11.80
N ILE A 66 3.71 4.90 11.83
CA ILE A 66 2.82 5.73 12.66
C ILE A 66 1.80 6.44 11.77
N VAL A 67 0.55 6.40 12.20
CA VAL A 67 -0.55 7.15 11.58
C VAL A 67 -0.27 8.65 11.70
N ASP A 68 -0.09 9.35 10.59
CA ASP A 68 0.15 10.80 10.56
C ASP A 68 -1.00 11.61 9.95
N THR A 69 -1.91 10.96 9.22
CA THR A 69 -3.11 11.59 8.67
C THR A 69 -4.22 10.54 8.58
N VAL A 70 -5.46 10.91 8.88
CA VAL A 70 -6.62 10.01 8.79
C VAL A 70 -7.71 10.60 7.91
N GLY A 71 -8.35 9.74 7.12
CA GLY A 71 -9.57 10.06 6.38
C GLY A 71 -10.77 10.21 7.32
N GLU A 72 -11.78 10.93 6.89
CA GLU A 72 -12.95 11.34 7.69
C GLU A 72 -13.80 10.18 8.24
N LYS A 73 -13.72 9.01 7.60
CA LYS A 73 -14.49 7.80 7.95
C LYS A 73 -13.66 6.73 8.66
N VAL A 74 -12.41 7.01 8.95
CA VAL A 74 -11.55 6.12 9.75
C VAL A 74 -12.02 6.16 11.20
N ARG A 75 -12.22 4.97 11.82
CA ARG A 75 -12.71 4.81 13.19
C ARG A 75 -11.89 3.83 14.03
N SER A 76 -11.23 2.86 13.38
CA SER A 76 -10.54 1.77 14.09
C SER A 76 -9.15 2.16 14.61
N PHE A 77 -8.59 3.26 14.12
CA PHE A 77 -7.30 3.78 14.54
C PHE A 77 -7.25 5.31 14.39
N LYS A 78 -6.31 5.94 15.05
CA LYS A 78 -6.20 7.41 15.14
C LYS A 78 -4.76 7.89 14.95
N LEU A 79 -4.61 9.20 14.84
CA LEU A 79 -3.29 9.85 14.79
C LEU A 79 -2.38 9.38 15.93
N GLY A 80 -1.15 9.03 15.60
CA GLY A 80 -0.13 8.56 16.54
C GLY A 80 -0.17 7.06 16.82
N ASP A 81 -1.18 6.33 16.37
CA ASP A 81 -1.20 4.88 16.51
C ASP A 81 -0.10 4.24 15.66
N ARG A 82 0.55 3.19 16.21
CA ARG A 82 1.48 2.36 15.45
C ARG A 82 0.71 1.22 14.80
N VAL A 83 0.86 1.10 13.49
CA VAL A 83 0.14 0.12 12.66
C VAL A 83 1.10 -0.67 11.77
N VAL A 84 0.69 -1.86 11.37
CA VAL A 84 1.40 -2.72 10.42
C VAL A 84 0.64 -2.81 9.11
N GLY A 85 1.35 -3.11 8.01
CA GLY A 85 0.72 -3.42 6.72
C GLY A 85 0.28 -2.20 5.91
N GLY A 86 0.90 -1.05 6.11
CA GLY A 86 0.74 0.08 5.19
C GLY A 86 1.30 -0.26 3.80
N LEU A 87 0.52 0.00 2.74
CA LEU A 87 0.83 -0.37 1.36
C LEU A 87 0.49 0.78 0.41
N LEU A 88 1.03 0.73 -0.82
CA LEU A 88 0.67 1.59 -1.94
C LEU A 88 0.04 0.74 -3.05
N LEU A 89 -1.23 0.36 -2.89
CA LEU A 89 -1.95 -0.44 -3.89
C LEU A 89 -2.35 0.41 -5.10
N LYS A 90 -2.63 1.69 -4.88
CA LYS A 90 -2.80 2.69 -5.95
C LYS A 90 -1.48 3.41 -6.14
N THR A 91 -0.81 3.13 -7.23
CA THR A 91 0.51 3.68 -7.55
C THR A 91 0.41 4.97 -8.38
N PRO A 92 1.42 5.85 -8.32
CA PRO A 92 1.53 6.97 -9.25
C PRO A 92 1.64 6.50 -10.70
N THR A 93 1.28 7.36 -11.63
CA THR A 93 1.40 7.09 -13.08
C THR A 93 2.82 6.65 -13.43
N GLY A 94 2.93 5.58 -14.19
CA GLY A 94 4.21 5.02 -14.62
C GLY A 94 4.76 3.91 -13.73
N TYR A 95 4.07 3.58 -12.62
CA TYR A 95 4.46 2.47 -11.74
C TYR A 95 3.33 1.47 -11.57
N SER A 96 3.69 0.19 -11.49
CA SER A 96 2.82 -0.88 -11.03
C SER A 96 3.02 -1.14 -9.54
N SER A 97 2.06 -1.81 -8.90
CA SER A 97 2.17 -2.14 -7.49
C SER A 97 2.88 -3.49 -7.29
N GLY A 98 4.01 -3.46 -6.58
CA GLY A 98 4.58 -4.58 -5.84
C GLY A 98 4.35 -4.34 -4.35
N TRP A 99 3.13 -3.89 -4.01
CA TRP A 99 2.62 -3.42 -2.73
C TRP A 99 3.20 -2.09 -2.21
N GLY A 100 4.35 -1.60 -2.69
CA GLY A 100 4.88 -0.26 -2.45
C GLY A 100 5.24 0.09 -1.00
N GLY A 101 5.39 -0.92 -0.13
CA GLY A 101 5.66 -0.70 1.29
C GLY A 101 7.04 -0.13 1.60
N PHE A 102 8.03 -0.29 0.71
CA PHE A 102 9.34 0.32 0.87
C PHE A 102 9.32 1.79 0.42
N SER A 103 8.48 2.58 1.09
CA SER A 103 8.27 4.00 0.85
C SER A 103 8.26 4.75 2.18
N GLU A 104 8.61 6.04 2.18
CA GLU A 104 8.58 6.87 3.39
C GLU A 104 7.16 7.02 3.96
N TYR A 105 6.15 6.98 3.09
CA TYR A 105 4.74 6.99 3.46
C TYR A 105 3.97 5.92 2.69
N THR A 106 3.02 5.30 3.37
CA THR A 106 2.10 4.29 2.83
C THR A 106 0.66 4.60 3.26
N LEU A 107 -0.30 3.79 2.80
CA LEU A 107 -1.71 3.91 3.19
C LEU A 107 -2.17 2.63 3.89
N ALA A 108 -3.02 2.78 4.90
CA ALA A 108 -3.72 1.68 5.56
C ALA A 108 -5.23 1.93 5.51
N GLY A 109 -6.00 0.95 5.05
CA GLY A 109 -7.45 1.02 4.98
C GLY A 109 -8.12 0.59 6.30
N ASP A 110 -9.14 1.33 6.72
CA ASP A 110 -10.04 0.92 7.81
C ASP A 110 -11.10 -0.05 7.29
N HIS A 111 -10.72 -1.30 7.18
CA HIS A 111 -11.58 -2.35 6.65
C HIS A 111 -12.81 -2.62 7.53
N LEU A 112 -12.71 -2.42 8.85
CA LEU A 112 -13.87 -2.54 9.75
C LEU A 112 -14.91 -1.45 9.46
N ALA A 113 -14.47 -0.20 9.34
CA ALA A 113 -15.34 0.91 8.98
C ALA A 113 -15.99 0.70 7.61
N MET A 114 -15.24 0.19 6.62
CA MET A 114 -15.78 -0.14 5.30
C MET A 114 -16.86 -1.23 5.35
N LEU A 115 -16.68 -2.26 6.19
CA LEU A 115 -17.67 -3.33 6.38
C LEU A 115 -18.93 -2.81 7.07
N GLU A 116 -18.78 -2.03 8.14
CA GLU A 116 -19.89 -1.42 8.88
C GLU A 116 -20.72 -0.48 7.99
N ASP A 117 -20.08 0.32 7.16
CA ASP A 117 -20.73 1.23 6.22
C ASP A 117 -21.22 0.54 4.95
N LYS A 118 -21.02 -0.79 4.82
CA LYS A 118 -21.41 -1.63 3.68
C LYS A 118 -20.85 -1.16 2.34
N VAL A 119 -19.66 -0.57 2.34
CA VAL A 119 -18.90 -0.22 1.13
C VAL A 119 -17.87 -1.30 0.77
N ALA A 120 -17.79 -2.33 1.60
CA ALA A 120 -17.01 -3.55 1.36
C ALA A 120 -17.76 -4.76 1.91
N LYS A 121 -17.41 -5.95 1.44
CA LYS A 121 -17.92 -7.24 1.95
C LYS A 121 -16.78 -8.23 2.10
N LEU A 122 -16.97 -9.21 2.97
CA LEU A 122 -16.09 -10.38 3.05
C LEU A 122 -16.70 -11.50 2.21
N GLU A 123 -15.98 -11.93 1.19
CA GLU A 123 -16.32 -13.12 0.42
C GLU A 123 -15.15 -14.11 0.43
N HIS A 124 -15.44 -15.37 0.76
CA HIS A 124 -14.44 -16.46 0.79
C HIS A 124 -13.17 -16.11 1.61
N GLY A 125 -13.32 -15.28 2.66
CA GLY A 125 -12.18 -14.83 3.49
C GLY A 125 -11.37 -13.68 2.91
N TRP A 126 -11.78 -13.10 1.78
CA TRP A 126 -11.15 -11.92 1.18
C TRP A 126 -12.05 -10.71 1.30
N LEU A 127 -11.45 -9.54 1.56
CA LEU A 127 -12.16 -8.27 1.55
C LEU A 127 -12.34 -7.82 0.10
N GLU A 128 -13.59 -7.81 -0.38
CA GLU A 128 -13.97 -7.10 -1.60
C GLU A 128 -14.42 -5.69 -1.25
N VAL A 129 -13.67 -4.70 -1.69
CA VAL A 129 -14.09 -3.30 -1.64
C VAL A 129 -14.95 -3.06 -2.87
N PHE A 130 -16.21 -2.67 -2.69
CA PHE A 130 -17.01 -2.16 -3.80
C PHE A 130 -16.31 -0.90 -4.32
N GLU A 131 -16.11 -0.81 -5.63
CA GLU A 131 -15.59 0.40 -6.22
C GLU A 131 -16.40 1.57 -5.69
N ILE A 132 -15.79 2.33 -4.77
CA ILE A 132 -16.31 3.63 -4.43
C ILE A 132 -16.02 4.45 -5.67
N MET A 133 -17.02 4.47 -6.56
CA MET A 133 -17.02 5.42 -7.66
C MET A 133 -16.64 6.74 -7.03
N SER A 134 -15.51 7.29 -7.43
CA SER A 134 -15.12 8.64 -7.10
C SER A 134 -16.28 9.54 -7.49
N VAL A 135 -17.09 9.88 -6.51
CA VAL A 135 -18.03 10.98 -6.65
C VAL A 135 -17.15 12.22 -6.64
N VAL A 136 -17.01 12.79 -7.82
CA VAL A 136 -16.37 14.07 -8.08
C VAL A 136 -17.01 15.15 -7.21
#